data_64cad8c0f8cdc536c6bfc383c8228fca
#
_entry.id   64cad8c0f8cdc536c6bfc383c8228fca
#
_cell.length_a   1.000
_cell.length_b   1.000
_cell.length_c   1.000
_cell.angle_alpha   90.00
_cell.angle_beta   90.00
_cell.angle_gamma   90.00
#
_symmetry.space_group_name_H-M   'P 1'
#
loop_
_entity.id
_entity.type
_entity.pdbx_description
1 polymer ?
#
loop_
_entity_poly.entity_id
_entity_poly.type
_entity_poly.pdbx_seq_one_letter_code
_entity_poly.pdbx_strand_id
1 'polypeptide(L)'
;MKDYRRYHCDENKLIDYGFKKQEHNYIYKKDILDGDFRIEVIINSILDAKVYDTDTDEEYTNIHLVGKQGKFVQKVRTAYEDCIEDILNHCFVYDYFIFPQSKRLMHLIEEKYHVLPDCPFTNGDSFVFRNNDKWFGLIMHTDYSKFCDKQGEIECLNIKISMDTVNHPSIYPAFHMNKKHWISILLDETLSDEDIMSLVDQSYHTTVICEDWVIPASPKRFDLIKAFHQSDYIRWHQKGNIHQDANVYI
;
A
#
# COMPACT_ATOMS: atom_id res chain seq x y z
N MET A 1 0.71 -2.15 -17.27
CA MET A 1 1.39 -0.83 -17.40
C MET A 1 1.59 -0.31 -15.99
N LYS A 2 2.80 0.07 -15.59
CA LYS A 2 3.03 0.64 -14.24
C LYS A 2 2.28 1.97 -14.14
N ASP A 3 1.51 2.19 -13.06
CA ASP A 3 0.85 3.47 -12.81
C ASP A 3 1.87 4.44 -12.19
N TYR A 4 2.41 5.33 -13.01
CA TYR A 4 3.44 6.29 -12.58
C TYR A 4 2.92 7.33 -11.59
N ARG A 5 1.61 7.49 -11.40
CA ARG A 5 1.02 8.38 -10.38
C ARG A 5 1.35 7.96 -8.94
N ARG A 6 1.78 6.70 -8.77
CA ARG A 6 2.25 6.15 -7.49
C ARG A 6 3.73 6.38 -7.24
N TYR A 7 4.41 7.08 -8.14
CA TYR A 7 5.83 7.38 -7.99
C TYR A 7 6.02 8.89 -7.89
N HIS A 8 6.66 9.33 -6.83
CA HIS A 8 7.12 10.71 -6.72
C HIS A 8 8.65 10.76 -6.61
N CYS A 9 9.25 11.72 -7.30
CA CYS A 9 10.69 11.84 -7.33
C CYS A 9 11.21 12.58 -6.09
N ASP A 10 12.38 12.14 -5.63
CA ASP A 10 13.19 12.87 -4.67
C ASP A 10 14.21 13.71 -5.45
N GLU A 11 14.10 15.06 -5.36
CA GLU A 11 14.96 15.98 -6.12
C GLU A 11 16.44 15.77 -5.84
N ASN A 12 16.82 15.47 -4.59
CA ASN A 12 18.22 15.23 -4.23
C ASN A 12 18.74 13.96 -4.90
N LYS A 13 17.93 12.89 -4.87
CA LYS A 13 18.29 11.64 -5.53
C LYS A 13 18.39 11.77 -7.05
N LEU A 14 17.55 12.64 -7.68
CA LEU A 14 17.70 12.93 -9.11
C LEU A 14 19.04 13.57 -9.43
N ILE A 15 19.46 14.56 -8.65
CA ILE A 15 20.76 15.23 -8.83
C ILE A 15 21.91 14.24 -8.59
N ASP A 16 21.85 13.46 -7.52
CA ASP A 16 22.88 12.45 -7.18
C ASP A 16 22.99 11.35 -8.25
N TYR A 17 21.89 10.99 -8.89
CA TYR A 17 21.84 10.03 -9.99
C TYR A 17 22.48 10.57 -11.28
N GLY A 18 22.52 11.90 -11.44
CA GLY A 18 23.12 12.58 -12.59
C GLY A 18 22.17 13.39 -13.46
N PHE A 19 20.92 13.61 -13.02
CA PHE A 19 20.01 14.55 -13.69
C PHE A 19 20.53 15.98 -13.58
N LYS A 20 20.35 16.73 -14.65
CA LYS A 20 20.64 18.17 -14.70
C LYS A 20 19.34 18.96 -14.58
N LYS A 21 19.26 19.84 -13.59
CA LYS A 21 18.12 20.75 -13.43
C LYS A 21 18.19 21.86 -14.48
N GLN A 22 17.12 22.01 -15.25
CA GLN A 22 16.93 23.09 -16.23
C GLN A 22 15.55 23.68 -16.00
N GLU A 23 15.49 24.88 -15.42
CA GLU A 23 14.25 25.55 -15.03
C GLU A 23 13.40 24.66 -14.11
N HIS A 24 12.28 24.15 -14.63
CA HIS A 24 11.36 23.26 -13.91
C HIS A 24 11.51 21.77 -14.27
N ASN A 25 12.49 21.44 -15.13
CA ASN A 25 12.72 20.07 -15.59
C ASN A 25 14.02 19.52 -15.03
N TYR A 26 14.05 18.22 -14.82
CA TYR A 26 15.26 17.42 -14.58
C TYR A 26 15.50 16.59 -15.83
N ILE A 27 16.67 16.72 -16.45
CA ILE A 27 17.03 16.05 -17.71
C ILE A 27 18.20 15.12 -17.47
N TYR A 28 18.04 13.87 -17.93
CA TYR A 28 19.07 12.86 -17.91
C TYR A 28 19.24 12.27 -19.31
N LYS A 29 20.49 12.04 -19.72
CA LYS A 29 20.83 11.43 -21.01
C LYS A 29 21.80 10.29 -20.80
N LYS A 30 21.53 9.16 -21.47
CA LYS A 30 22.35 7.97 -21.40
C LYS A 30 22.48 7.33 -22.78
N ASP A 31 23.72 7.15 -23.24
CA ASP A 31 24.00 6.38 -24.44
C ASP A 31 23.88 4.88 -24.15
N ILE A 32 23.30 4.14 -25.07
CA ILE A 32 23.08 2.70 -25.01
C ILE A 32 23.55 2.02 -26.31
N LEU A 33 23.77 0.71 -26.27
CA LEU A 33 24.17 -0.10 -27.41
C LEU A 33 25.42 0.47 -28.14
N ASP A 34 26.50 0.62 -27.37
CA ASP A 34 27.79 1.14 -27.84
C ASP A 34 27.74 2.57 -28.42
N GLY A 35 26.67 3.32 -28.10
CA GLY A 35 26.49 4.71 -28.53
C GLY A 35 25.57 4.86 -29.74
N ASP A 36 25.03 3.79 -30.31
CA ASP A 36 24.11 3.84 -31.46
C ASP A 36 22.79 4.54 -31.11
N PHE A 37 22.38 4.50 -29.83
CA PHE A 37 21.16 5.13 -29.33
C PHE A 37 21.41 5.95 -28.07
N ARG A 38 20.61 6.97 -27.90
CA ARG A 38 20.59 7.79 -26.68
C ARG A 38 19.19 7.81 -26.08
N ILE A 39 19.09 7.46 -24.78
CA ILE A 39 17.90 7.67 -23.98
C ILE A 39 17.95 9.10 -23.43
N GLU A 40 16.86 9.84 -23.58
CA GLU A 40 16.66 11.14 -22.94
C GLU A 40 15.44 11.06 -22.03
N VAL A 41 15.64 11.33 -20.73
CA VAL A 41 14.59 11.30 -19.71
C VAL A 41 14.39 12.71 -19.19
N ILE A 42 13.14 13.15 -19.21
CA ILE A 42 12.72 14.48 -18.72
C ILE A 42 11.71 14.23 -17.59
N ILE A 43 12.00 14.78 -16.43
CA ILE A 43 11.11 14.72 -15.27
C ILE A 43 10.71 16.16 -14.89
N ASN A 44 9.39 16.35 -14.83
CA ASN A 44 8.76 17.52 -14.24
C ASN A 44 7.65 17.05 -13.30
N SER A 45 6.37 17.29 -13.60
CA SER A 45 5.23 16.66 -12.92
C SER A 45 4.98 15.22 -13.37
N ILE A 46 5.53 14.83 -14.52
CA ILE A 46 5.48 13.48 -15.10
C ILE A 46 6.87 13.06 -15.55
N LEU A 47 7.07 11.75 -15.68
CA LEU A 47 8.25 11.16 -16.31
C LEU A 47 7.96 10.97 -17.80
N ASP A 48 8.70 11.67 -18.65
CA ASP A 48 8.74 11.47 -20.10
C ASP A 48 10.12 10.95 -20.52
N ALA A 49 10.14 9.90 -21.36
CA ALA A 49 11.40 9.28 -21.76
C ALA A 49 11.32 8.86 -23.24
N LYS A 50 12.36 9.21 -23.97
CA LYS A 50 12.49 8.95 -25.40
C LYS A 50 13.81 8.32 -25.74
N VAL A 51 13.84 7.58 -26.83
CA VAL A 51 15.06 7.03 -27.42
C VAL A 51 15.33 7.72 -28.74
N TYR A 52 16.57 8.13 -28.97
CA TYR A 52 17.02 8.77 -30.21
C TYR A 52 18.10 7.90 -30.86
N ASP A 53 18.03 7.76 -32.15
CA ASP A 53 19.14 7.25 -32.97
C ASP A 53 20.22 8.34 -33.03
N THR A 54 21.45 8.01 -32.67
CA THR A 54 22.53 9.00 -32.53
C THR A 54 23.09 9.48 -33.88
N ASP A 55 22.94 8.69 -34.93
CA ASP A 55 23.40 9.06 -36.27
C ASP A 55 22.47 10.05 -36.95
N THR A 56 21.16 9.87 -36.75
CA THR A 56 20.12 10.69 -37.41
C THR A 56 19.55 11.78 -36.50
N ASP A 57 19.75 11.66 -35.19
CA ASP A 57 19.13 12.46 -34.11
C ASP A 57 17.58 12.43 -34.15
N GLU A 58 16.99 11.37 -34.76
CA GLU A 58 15.55 11.15 -34.84
C GLU A 58 15.08 10.24 -33.72
N GLU A 59 13.82 10.47 -33.24
CA GLU A 59 13.20 9.64 -32.22
C GLU A 59 12.92 8.22 -32.73
N TYR A 60 13.45 7.21 -32.03
CA TYR A 60 13.26 5.80 -32.35
C TYR A 60 11.97 5.25 -31.74
N THR A 61 10.86 5.45 -32.42
CA THR A 61 9.50 5.10 -31.93
C THR A 61 9.18 3.60 -31.97
N ASN A 62 10.03 2.78 -32.62
CA ASN A 62 9.81 1.34 -32.75
C ASN A 62 9.77 0.59 -31.42
N ILE A 63 10.33 1.17 -30.36
CA ILE A 63 10.24 0.59 -28.99
C ILE A 63 8.80 0.50 -28.47
N HIS A 64 7.87 1.31 -28.98
CA HIS A 64 6.47 1.36 -28.55
C HIS A 64 5.53 0.44 -29.35
N LEU A 65 6.02 -0.18 -30.44
CA LEU A 65 5.20 -1.05 -31.28
C LEU A 65 4.77 -2.32 -30.52
N VAL A 66 3.49 -2.65 -30.62
CA VAL A 66 2.91 -3.87 -30.02
C VAL A 66 3.08 -5.06 -30.97
N GLY A 67 3.39 -6.25 -30.43
CA GLY A 67 3.49 -7.50 -31.19
C GLY A 67 4.92 -8.05 -31.26
N LYS A 68 5.13 -9.07 -32.10
CA LYS A 68 6.46 -9.68 -32.30
C LYS A 68 7.39 -8.71 -33.02
N GLN A 69 8.45 -8.32 -32.37
CA GLN A 69 9.48 -7.42 -32.88
C GLN A 69 10.76 -8.21 -33.20
N GLY A 70 11.57 -7.67 -34.10
CA GLY A 70 12.89 -8.20 -34.39
C GLY A 70 13.82 -8.13 -33.18
N LYS A 71 14.83 -9.00 -33.12
CA LYS A 71 15.79 -9.09 -32.01
C LYS A 71 16.47 -7.75 -31.70
N PHE A 72 16.69 -6.92 -32.69
CA PHE A 72 17.32 -5.61 -32.52
C PHE A 72 16.40 -4.63 -31.78
N VAL A 73 15.14 -4.52 -32.22
CA VAL A 73 14.14 -3.68 -31.52
C VAL A 73 13.97 -4.12 -30.06
N GLN A 74 13.99 -5.44 -29.80
CA GLN A 74 13.93 -5.97 -28.43
C GLN A 74 15.13 -5.55 -27.60
N LYS A 75 16.35 -5.54 -28.16
CA LYS A 75 17.54 -5.06 -27.43
C LYS A 75 17.42 -3.59 -27.04
N VAL A 76 17.00 -2.73 -27.98
CA VAL A 76 16.79 -1.29 -27.69
C VAL A 76 15.72 -1.10 -26.61
N ARG A 77 14.60 -1.83 -26.75
CA ARG A 77 13.50 -1.77 -25.76
C ARG A 77 13.96 -2.24 -24.37
N THR A 78 14.67 -3.36 -24.27
CA THR A 78 15.18 -3.85 -22.98
C THR A 78 16.11 -2.83 -22.35
N ALA A 79 17.06 -2.26 -23.09
CA ALA A 79 17.97 -1.24 -22.58
C ALA A 79 17.22 0.04 -22.11
N TYR A 80 16.14 0.41 -22.80
CA TYR A 80 15.25 1.50 -22.39
C TYR A 80 14.50 1.16 -21.11
N GLU A 81 13.85 -0.02 -21.04
CA GLU A 81 13.10 -0.46 -19.87
C GLU A 81 13.99 -0.60 -18.63
N ASP A 82 15.19 -1.18 -18.78
CA ASP A 82 16.18 -1.29 -17.71
C ASP A 82 16.61 0.08 -17.19
N CYS A 83 16.81 1.05 -18.09
CA CYS A 83 17.19 2.41 -17.70
C CYS A 83 16.07 3.11 -16.90
N ILE A 84 14.82 2.98 -17.37
CA ILE A 84 13.67 3.56 -16.64
C ILE A 84 13.46 2.88 -15.30
N GLU A 85 13.59 1.56 -15.24
CA GLU A 85 13.47 0.82 -13.98
C GLU A 85 14.55 1.21 -12.98
N ASP A 86 15.79 1.37 -13.45
CA ASP A 86 16.91 1.83 -12.62
C ASP A 86 16.67 3.24 -12.05
N ILE A 87 16.20 4.18 -12.87
CA ILE A 87 15.84 5.53 -12.44
C ILE A 87 14.71 5.49 -11.40
N LEU A 88 13.65 4.71 -11.64
CA LEU A 88 12.53 4.57 -10.70
C LEU A 88 13.00 4.03 -9.34
N ASN A 89 13.86 3.03 -9.35
CA ASN A 89 14.35 2.41 -8.13
C ASN A 89 15.28 3.31 -7.31
N HIS A 90 16.07 4.17 -7.97
CA HIS A 90 17.04 5.03 -7.29
C HIS A 90 16.50 6.42 -6.94
N CYS A 91 15.65 6.99 -7.82
CA CYS A 91 15.26 8.40 -7.72
C CYS A 91 13.82 8.61 -7.25
N PHE A 92 13.00 7.56 -7.25
CA PHE A 92 11.59 7.68 -6.89
C PHE A 92 11.26 6.92 -5.62
N VAL A 93 10.26 7.43 -4.93
CA VAL A 93 9.60 6.74 -3.83
C VAL A 93 8.26 6.23 -4.33
N TYR A 94 7.97 4.97 -4.05
CA TYR A 94 6.68 4.37 -4.40
C TYR A 94 5.64 4.66 -3.32
N ASP A 95 4.53 5.26 -3.71
CA ASP A 95 3.37 5.46 -2.88
C ASP A 95 2.37 4.31 -3.06
N TYR A 96 1.90 3.72 -1.97
CA TYR A 96 0.85 2.72 -2.01
C TYR A 96 -0.43 3.26 -2.64
N PHE A 97 -0.74 4.55 -2.42
CA PHE A 97 -1.99 5.18 -2.81
C PHE A 97 -1.77 6.43 -3.66
N ILE A 98 -2.80 6.77 -4.47
CA ILE A 98 -2.78 7.93 -5.37
C ILE A 98 -3.40 9.15 -4.68
N PHE A 99 -4.54 8.95 -3.98
CA PHE A 99 -5.32 10.03 -3.40
C PHE A 99 -4.75 10.52 -2.06
N PRO A 100 -4.80 11.84 -1.78
CA PRO A 100 -4.21 12.41 -0.57
C PRO A 100 -4.79 11.82 0.72
N GLN A 101 -6.10 11.61 0.81
CA GLN A 101 -6.74 11.05 2.00
C GLN A 101 -6.29 9.62 2.27
N SER A 102 -6.14 8.80 1.23
CA SER A 102 -5.62 7.43 1.36
C SER A 102 -4.19 7.41 1.91
N LYS A 103 -3.34 8.34 1.44
CA LYS A 103 -1.95 8.47 1.92
C LYS A 103 -1.91 8.86 3.40
N ARG A 104 -2.72 9.84 3.82
CA ARG A 104 -2.80 10.25 5.23
C ARG A 104 -3.31 9.11 6.12
N LEU A 105 -4.38 8.42 5.69
CA LEU A 105 -4.93 7.29 6.44
C LEU A 105 -3.93 6.14 6.58
N MET A 106 -3.15 5.86 5.54
CA MET A 106 -2.08 4.87 5.63
C MET A 106 -1.09 5.22 6.76
N HIS A 107 -0.62 6.48 6.81
CA HIS A 107 0.29 6.92 7.86
C HIS A 107 -0.34 6.86 9.26
N LEU A 108 -1.61 7.25 9.40
CA LEU A 108 -2.33 7.17 10.67
C LEU A 108 -2.51 5.72 11.15
N ILE A 109 -2.78 4.80 10.21
CA ILE A 109 -2.89 3.35 10.50
C ILE A 109 -1.52 2.80 10.91
N GLU A 110 -0.46 3.14 10.17
CA GLU A 110 0.91 2.73 10.50
C GLU A 110 1.35 3.24 11.87
N GLU A 111 1.13 4.51 12.15
CA GLU A 111 1.49 5.13 13.43
C GLU A 111 0.75 4.48 14.61
N LYS A 112 -0.54 4.21 14.43
CA LYS A 112 -1.39 3.71 15.51
C LYS A 112 -1.27 2.22 15.76
N TYR A 113 -1.19 1.40 14.70
CA TYR A 113 -1.22 -0.06 14.82
C TYR A 113 0.09 -0.74 14.44
N HIS A 114 1.09 0.02 13.97
CA HIS A 114 2.38 -0.49 13.50
C HIS A 114 2.24 -1.52 12.36
N VAL A 115 1.28 -1.29 11.46
CA VAL A 115 0.94 -2.16 10.34
C VAL A 115 1.12 -1.41 9.03
N LEU A 116 1.94 -1.97 8.13
CA LEU A 116 2.03 -1.56 6.74
C LEU A 116 1.08 -2.41 5.88
N PRO A 117 0.51 -1.84 4.81
CA PRO A 117 -0.36 -2.60 3.93
C PRO A 117 0.44 -3.58 3.06
N ASP A 118 -0.14 -4.75 2.79
CA ASP A 118 0.36 -5.71 1.81
C ASP A 118 -0.55 -5.77 0.57
N CYS A 119 0.00 -6.18 -0.57
CA CYS A 119 -0.74 -6.32 -1.82
C CYS A 119 -0.82 -7.81 -2.22
N PRO A 120 -1.84 -8.55 -1.76
CA PRO A 120 -1.97 -9.98 -2.08
C PRO A 120 -2.53 -10.24 -3.48
N PHE A 121 -2.92 -9.19 -4.21
CA PHE A 121 -3.59 -9.28 -5.50
C PHE A 121 -2.63 -9.01 -6.65
N THR A 122 -2.76 -9.78 -7.73
CA THR A 122 -1.90 -9.66 -8.92
C THR A 122 -2.11 -8.37 -9.73
N ASN A 123 -3.26 -7.70 -9.55
CA ASN A 123 -3.56 -6.44 -10.23
C ASN A 123 -2.82 -5.22 -9.63
N GLY A 124 -2.30 -5.33 -8.41
CA GLY A 124 -1.50 -4.28 -7.77
C GLY A 124 -2.28 -3.03 -7.30
N ASP A 125 -3.63 -3.06 -7.33
CA ASP A 125 -4.47 -1.88 -7.07
C ASP A 125 -5.22 -1.93 -5.73
N SER A 126 -4.95 -2.93 -4.92
CA SER A 126 -5.66 -3.18 -3.67
C SER A 126 -4.69 -3.58 -2.57
N PHE A 127 -4.74 -2.86 -1.45
CA PHE A 127 -3.80 -2.97 -0.35
C PHE A 127 -4.52 -3.28 0.95
N VAL A 128 -4.12 -4.36 1.60
CA VAL A 128 -4.76 -4.93 2.78
C VAL A 128 -4.01 -4.59 4.03
N PHE A 129 -4.73 -4.14 5.06
CA PHE A 129 -4.22 -3.98 6.41
C PHE A 129 -4.64 -5.18 7.26
N ARG A 130 -3.68 -5.81 7.93
CA ARG A 130 -3.91 -7.02 8.72
C ARG A 130 -3.50 -6.84 10.17
N ASN A 131 -4.28 -7.45 11.05
CA ASN A 131 -3.85 -7.75 12.40
C ASN A 131 -3.64 -9.27 12.48
N ASN A 132 -2.38 -9.71 12.60
CA ASN A 132 -1.98 -11.08 12.30
C ASN A 132 -2.47 -11.49 10.90
N ASP A 133 -3.18 -12.60 10.75
CA ASP A 133 -3.71 -13.04 9.45
C ASP A 133 -5.11 -12.48 9.12
N LYS A 134 -5.73 -11.69 10.01
CA LYS A 134 -7.08 -11.19 9.85
C LYS A 134 -7.10 -9.79 9.25
N TRP A 135 -7.88 -9.61 8.20
CA TRP A 135 -8.08 -8.32 7.55
C TRP A 135 -8.97 -7.42 8.40
N PHE A 136 -8.52 -6.19 8.64
CA PHE A 136 -9.34 -5.15 9.25
C PHE A 136 -9.56 -3.95 8.32
N GLY A 137 -8.74 -3.80 7.27
CA GLY A 137 -8.88 -2.75 6.27
C GLY A 137 -8.38 -3.20 4.91
N LEU A 138 -8.98 -2.63 3.86
CA LEU A 138 -8.58 -2.81 2.47
C LEU A 138 -8.82 -1.50 1.72
N ILE A 139 -7.77 -0.82 1.30
CA ILE A 139 -7.89 0.32 0.37
C ILE A 139 -7.69 -0.19 -1.05
N MET A 140 -8.63 0.18 -1.93
CA MET A 140 -8.59 -0.20 -3.33
C MET A 140 -8.91 0.97 -4.24
N HIS A 141 -8.24 1.00 -5.40
CA HIS A 141 -8.51 1.93 -6.47
C HIS A 141 -9.71 1.44 -7.29
N THR A 142 -10.65 2.34 -7.60
CA THR A 142 -11.90 2.00 -8.29
C THR A 142 -12.50 3.23 -8.98
N ASP A 143 -13.79 3.18 -9.34
CA ASP A 143 -14.52 4.29 -9.96
C ASP A 143 -15.78 4.61 -9.14
N TYR A 144 -16.14 5.90 -9.05
CA TYR A 144 -17.34 6.38 -8.36
C TYR A 144 -18.63 5.70 -8.82
N SER A 145 -18.72 5.33 -10.11
CA SER A 145 -19.89 4.66 -10.70
C SER A 145 -20.22 3.31 -10.05
N LYS A 146 -19.31 2.75 -9.23
CA LYS A 146 -19.58 1.54 -8.44
C LYS A 146 -20.43 1.80 -7.20
N PHE A 147 -20.56 3.07 -6.80
CA PHE A 147 -21.22 3.49 -5.57
C PHE A 147 -22.35 4.49 -5.79
N CYS A 148 -22.20 5.40 -6.75
CA CYS A 148 -23.14 6.49 -7.00
C CYS A 148 -23.09 6.94 -8.48
N ASP A 149 -23.90 7.94 -8.85
CA ASP A 149 -24.01 8.46 -10.22
C ASP A 149 -22.82 9.35 -10.64
N LYS A 150 -21.84 9.57 -9.76
CA LYS A 150 -20.60 10.28 -10.09
C LYS A 150 -19.71 9.43 -11.00
N GLN A 151 -18.91 10.09 -11.82
CA GLN A 151 -17.90 9.46 -12.68
C GLN A 151 -16.50 9.85 -12.22
N GLY A 152 -15.53 9.00 -12.51
CA GLY A 152 -14.11 9.24 -12.25
C GLY A 152 -13.52 8.29 -11.23
N GLU A 153 -12.21 8.28 -11.19
CA GLU A 153 -11.42 7.42 -10.31
C GLU A 153 -11.55 7.89 -8.86
N ILE A 154 -11.52 6.93 -7.94
CA ILE A 154 -11.53 7.13 -6.49
C ILE A 154 -10.80 5.97 -5.81
N GLU A 155 -10.28 6.19 -4.62
CA GLU A 155 -9.92 5.12 -3.72
C GLU A 155 -10.99 4.97 -2.63
N CYS A 156 -11.30 3.73 -2.27
CA CYS A 156 -12.24 3.43 -1.20
C CYS A 156 -11.59 2.52 -0.16
N LEU A 157 -11.91 2.79 1.11
CA LEU A 157 -11.52 1.96 2.24
C LEU A 157 -12.67 1.01 2.59
N ASN A 158 -12.41 -0.29 2.47
CA ASN A 158 -13.30 -1.32 3.01
C ASN A 158 -12.85 -1.68 4.43
N ILE A 159 -13.80 -1.66 5.37
CA ILE A 159 -13.57 -2.03 6.78
C ILE A 159 -14.66 -3.00 7.27
N LYS A 160 -14.32 -3.77 8.31
CA LYS A 160 -15.18 -4.82 8.84
C LYS A 160 -16.14 -4.27 9.90
N ILE A 161 -17.21 -3.64 9.42
CA ILE A 161 -18.31 -3.06 10.22
C ILE A 161 -19.63 -3.36 9.52
N SER A 162 -20.73 -3.55 10.28
CA SER A 162 -22.07 -3.68 9.71
C SER A 162 -22.64 -2.33 9.29
N MET A 163 -23.32 -2.27 8.14
CA MET A 163 -24.04 -1.08 7.67
C MET A 163 -25.11 -0.56 8.66
N ASP A 164 -25.68 -1.45 9.49
CA ASP A 164 -26.72 -1.07 10.46
C ASP A 164 -26.19 -0.11 11.55
N THR A 165 -24.88 0.01 11.68
CA THR A 165 -24.23 0.83 12.71
C THR A 165 -23.78 2.21 12.24
N VAL A 166 -23.83 2.47 10.92
CA VAL A 166 -23.33 3.71 10.32
C VAL A 166 -24.28 4.24 9.26
N ASN A 167 -24.47 5.57 9.24
CA ASN A 167 -25.28 6.26 8.25
C ASN A 167 -24.57 7.55 7.82
N HIS A 168 -23.90 7.53 6.68
CA HIS A 168 -23.20 8.68 6.12
C HIS A 168 -23.22 8.60 4.58
N PRO A 169 -23.35 9.73 3.85
CA PRO A 169 -23.47 9.73 2.38
C PRO A 169 -22.24 9.20 1.64
N SER A 170 -21.07 9.13 2.27
CA SER A 170 -19.84 8.56 1.69
C SER A 170 -19.59 7.11 2.12
N ILE A 171 -20.55 6.49 2.83
CA ILE A 171 -20.46 5.11 3.28
C ILE A 171 -21.48 4.25 2.54
N TYR A 172 -21.00 3.16 1.96
CA TYR A 172 -21.77 2.28 1.09
C TYR A 172 -21.65 0.82 1.54
N PRO A 173 -22.60 -0.05 1.12
CA PRO A 173 -22.41 -1.48 1.23
C PRO A 173 -21.13 -1.91 0.52
N ALA A 174 -20.34 -2.76 1.15
CA ALA A 174 -18.99 -3.08 0.70
C ALA A 174 -18.92 -3.52 -0.77
N PHE A 175 -17.96 -2.94 -1.49
CA PHE A 175 -17.59 -3.32 -2.84
C PHE A 175 -16.57 -4.46 -2.78
N HIS A 176 -16.85 -5.55 -3.49
CA HIS A 176 -16.06 -6.81 -3.51
C HIS A 176 -15.94 -7.57 -2.17
N MET A 177 -16.57 -7.10 -1.09
CA MET A 177 -16.55 -7.76 0.22
C MET A 177 -17.95 -8.20 0.64
N ASN A 178 -18.05 -9.01 1.70
CA ASN A 178 -19.34 -9.45 2.23
C ASN A 178 -20.10 -8.26 2.86
N LYS A 179 -21.15 -7.80 2.19
CA LYS A 179 -21.97 -6.62 2.55
C LYS A 179 -22.65 -6.70 3.93
N LYS A 180 -22.73 -7.89 4.54
CA LYS A 180 -23.29 -8.05 5.91
C LYS A 180 -22.28 -7.61 6.99
N HIS A 181 -21.02 -7.67 6.69
CA HIS A 181 -19.95 -7.50 7.67
C HIS A 181 -18.93 -6.43 7.28
N TRP A 182 -19.05 -5.87 6.08
CA TRP A 182 -18.12 -4.90 5.55
C TRP A 182 -18.85 -3.72 4.93
N ILE A 183 -18.27 -2.54 5.08
CA ILE A 183 -18.67 -1.30 4.43
C ILE A 183 -17.56 -0.77 3.57
N SER A 184 -17.88 0.07 2.59
CA SER A 184 -16.95 0.87 1.80
C SER A 184 -17.11 2.33 2.13
N ILE A 185 -16.01 3.02 2.42
CA ILE A 185 -15.93 4.46 2.65
C ILE A 185 -15.21 5.06 1.46
N LEU A 186 -15.81 6.04 0.78
CA LEU A 186 -15.13 6.79 -0.28
C LEU A 186 -14.13 7.77 0.34
N LEU A 187 -12.91 7.77 -0.18
CA LEU A 187 -11.82 8.62 0.30
C LEU A 187 -11.76 9.90 -0.55
N ASP A 188 -12.83 10.69 -0.46
CA ASP A 188 -13.07 11.91 -1.24
C ASP A 188 -13.13 13.18 -0.40
N GLU A 189 -12.53 13.15 0.79
CA GLU A 189 -12.51 14.23 1.79
C GLU A 189 -13.89 14.59 2.39
N THR A 190 -14.96 13.86 2.05
CA THR A 190 -16.31 14.12 2.58
C THR A 190 -16.44 13.70 4.04
N LEU A 191 -15.78 12.62 4.44
CA LEU A 191 -15.67 12.17 5.82
C LEU A 191 -14.26 12.51 6.34
N SER A 192 -14.18 13.04 7.57
CA SER A 192 -12.89 13.42 8.15
C SER A 192 -11.98 12.22 8.42
N ASP A 193 -10.67 12.43 8.41
CA ASP A 193 -9.71 11.38 8.74
C ASP A 193 -9.93 10.84 10.17
N GLU A 194 -10.35 11.69 11.11
CA GLU A 194 -10.66 11.31 12.51
C GLU A 194 -11.85 10.36 12.59
N ASP A 195 -12.94 10.69 11.87
CA ASP A 195 -14.14 9.85 11.83
C ASP A 195 -13.83 8.50 11.16
N ILE A 196 -13.07 8.52 10.07
CA ILE A 196 -12.63 7.28 9.40
C ILE A 196 -11.79 6.44 10.35
N MET A 197 -10.81 7.03 11.06
CA MET A 197 -9.97 6.31 12.00
C MET A 197 -10.76 5.74 13.18
N SER A 198 -11.83 6.40 13.64
CA SER A 198 -12.74 5.84 14.64
C SER A 198 -13.44 4.57 14.15
N LEU A 199 -13.82 4.54 12.85
CA LEU A 199 -14.39 3.35 12.23
C LEU A 199 -13.34 2.25 11.98
N VAL A 200 -12.11 2.64 11.63
CA VAL A 200 -10.97 1.71 11.51
C VAL A 200 -10.67 1.05 12.86
N ASP A 201 -10.75 1.79 13.96
CA ASP A 201 -10.60 1.24 15.32
C ASP A 201 -11.61 0.12 15.59
N GLN A 202 -12.87 0.36 15.29
CA GLN A 202 -13.92 -0.64 15.46
C GLN A 202 -13.61 -1.91 14.63
N SER A 203 -13.19 -1.72 13.37
CA SER A 203 -12.80 -2.82 12.51
C SER A 203 -11.59 -3.59 13.04
N TYR A 204 -10.55 -2.88 13.49
CA TYR A 204 -9.35 -3.46 14.09
C TYR A 204 -9.69 -4.33 15.30
N HIS A 205 -10.54 -3.83 16.21
CA HIS A 205 -10.97 -4.57 17.39
C HIS A 205 -11.74 -5.86 17.07
N THR A 206 -12.39 -5.97 15.90
CA THR A 206 -13.00 -7.24 15.47
C THR A 206 -11.97 -8.32 15.15
N THR A 207 -10.72 -7.94 14.93
CA THR A 207 -9.61 -8.85 14.61
C THR A 207 -8.75 -9.21 15.82
N VAL A 208 -8.87 -8.44 16.89
CA VAL A 208 -8.22 -8.77 18.16
C VAL A 208 -8.85 -10.04 18.71
N ILE A 209 -8.05 -11.05 18.91
CA ILE A 209 -8.49 -12.28 19.57
C ILE A 209 -8.44 -12.00 21.06
N CYS A 210 -9.56 -11.59 21.64
CA CYS A 210 -9.73 -11.67 23.08
C CYS A 210 -9.96 -13.18 23.40
N GLU A 211 -8.90 -13.91 23.59
CA GLU A 211 -8.99 -15.27 24.13
C GLU A 211 -9.04 -15.15 25.66
N ASP A 212 -10.18 -15.52 26.22
CA ASP A 212 -10.31 -15.73 27.65
C ASP A 212 -9.88 -17.17 27.96
N TRP A 213 -8.81 -17.31 28.70
CA TRP A 213 -8.31 -18.60 29.13
C TRP A 213 -8.64 -18.83 30.61
N VAL A 214 -9.30 -19.93 30.91
CA VAL A 214 -9.46 -20.39 32.28
C VAL A 214 -8.48 -21.51 32.52
N ILE A 215 -7.51 -21.27 33.40
CA ILE A 215 -6.53 -22.27 33.79
C ILE A 215 -6.99 -22.93 35.12
N PRO A 216 -7.41 -24.18 35.12
CA PRO A 216 -7.84 -24.81 36.33
C PRO A 216 -6.64 -25.00 37.27
N ALA A 217 -6.69 -24.31 38.39
CA ALA A 217 -5.71 -24.47 39.47
C ALA A 217 -6.25 -25.37 40.57
N SER A 218 -5.51 -26.40 40.90
CA SER A 218 -5.84 -27.25 42.04
C SER A 218 -5.02 -26.84 43.28
N PRO A 219 -5.63 -26.34 44.34
CA PRO A 219 -4.90 -25.95 45.55
C PRO A 219 -4.03 -27.06 46.14
N LYS A 220 -4.40 -28.32 45.87
CA LYS A 220 -3.60 -29.51 46.29
C LYS A 220 -2.29 -29.67 45.53
N ARG A 221 -2.18 -29.08 44.32
CA ARG A 221 -0.98 -29.18 43.48
C ARG A 221 -0.14 -27.92 43.48
N PHE A 222 -0.79 -26.75 43.63
CA PHE A 222 -0.13 -25.45 43.61
C PHE A 222 -0.98 -24.44 44.39
N ASP A 223 -0.41 -23.88 45.46
CA ASP A 223 -1.06 -22.84 46.25
C ASP A 223 -0.83 -21.47 45.63
N LEU A 224 -1.76 -21.07 44.78
CA LEU A 224 -1.73 -19.77 44.07
C LEU A 224 -1.72 -18.59 45.03
N ILE A 225 -2.52 -18.64 46.11
CA ILE A 225 -2.63 -17.52 47.06
C ILE A 225 -1.26 -17.28 47.70
N LYS A 226 -0.61 -18.33 48.14
CA LYS A 226 0.72 -18.26 48.74
C LYS A 226 1.77 -17.77 47.70
N ALA A 227 1.67 -18.20 46.46
CA ALA A 227 2.60 -17.79 45.40
C ALA A 227 2.48 -16.31 45.08
N PHE A 228 1.26 -15.75 45.00
CA PHE A 228 1.04 -14.29 44.79
C PHE A 228 1.41 -13.45 45.99
N HIS A 229 1.40 -14.00 47.24
CA HIS A 229 1.96 -13.30 48.39
C HIS A 229 3.49 -13.22 48.40
N GLN A 230 4.16 -14.04 47.60
CA GLN A 230 5.62 -14.12 47.53
C GLN A 230 6.22 -13.43 46.31
N SER A 231 5.44 -13.22 45.25
CA SER A 231 5.90 -12.63 43.99
C SER A 231 4.74 -12.02 43.22
N ASP A 232 5.01 -10.91 42.52
CA ASP A 232 4.06 -10.22 41.65
C ASP A 232 3.87 -11.00 40.31
N TYR A 233 4.62 -12.04 40.07
CA TYR A 233 4.50 -12.90 38.90
C TYR A 233 4.68 -14.38 39.26
N ILE A 234 3.96 -15.23 38.51
CA ILE A 234 4.06 -16.70 38.66
C ILE A 234 4.42 -17.29 37.30
N ARG A 235 5.45 -18.14 37.29
CA ARG A 235 5.77 -18.92 36.09
C ARG A 235 4.87 -20.17 36.07
N TRP A 236 4.06 -20.27 35.05
CA TRP A 236 3.12 -21.36 34.84
C TRP A 236 3.55 -22.24 33.67
N HIS A 237 3.59 -23.52 33.86
CA HIS A 237 3.81 -24.47 32.76
C HIS A 237 2.47 -24.88 32.12
N GLN A 238 2.25 -24.43 30.90
CA GLN A 238 1.03 -24.72 30.15
C GLN A 238 1.29 -25.51 28.88
N LYS A 239 0.28 -26.24 28.41
CA LYS A 239 0.32 -27.04 27.19
C LYS A 239 -0.36 -26.35 26.00
N GLY A 240 -0.98 -25.20 26.19
CA GLY A 240 -1.67 -24.40 25.15
C GLY A 240 -0.87 -23.19 24.73
N ASN A 241 -1.04 -22.76 23.48
CA ASN A 241 -0.51 -21.49 22.99
C ASN A 241 -1.46 -20.36 23.42
N ILE A 242 -1.16 -19.71 24.55
CA ILE A 242 -1.83 -18.48 24.97
C ILE A 242 -1.10 -17.33 24.27
N HIS A 243 -1.83 -16.52 23.51
CA HIS A 243 -1.25 -15.37 22.86
C HIS A 243 -0.89 -14.30 23.89
N GLN A 244 0.13 -13.47 23.57
CA GLN A 244 0.40 -12.25 24.32
C GLN A 244 -0.89 -11.42 24.31
N ASP A 245 -1.24 -10.77 25.41
CA ASP A 245 -2.47 -9.98 25.63
C ASP A 245 -3.78 -10.77 25.79
N ALA A 246 -3.74 -12.10 25.91
CA ALA A 246 -4.89 -12.89 26.31
C ALA A 246 -5.25 -12.68 27.78
N ASN A 247 -6.53 -12.62 28.10
CA ASN A 247 -6.99 -12.63 29.48
C ASN A 247 -6.85 -14.05 30.06
N VAL A 248 -6.17 -14.17 31.18
CA VAL A 248 -6.00 -15.45 31.85
C VAL A 248 -6.67 -15.39 33.21
N TYR A 249 -7.68 -16.24 33.42
CA TYR A 249 -8.37 -16.45 34.68
C TYR A 249 -7.88 -17.72 35.34
N ILE A 250 -7.63 -17.68 36.64
CA ILE A 250 -7.11 -18.80 37.40
C ILE A 250 -8.07 -19.14 38.53
#